data_0d13bc69721ceab33453d1ef8d3d142f
#
_entry.id   0d13bc69721ceab33453d1ef8d3d142f
#
_cell.length_a   1.000
_cell.length_b   1.000
_cell.length_c   1.000
_cell.angle_alpha   90.00
_cell.angle_beta   90.00
_cell.angle_gamma   90.00
#
_symmetry.space_group_name_H-M   'P 1'
#
loop_
_entity.id
_entity.type
_entity.pdbx_description
1 polymer ?
#
loop_
_entity_poly.entity_id
_entity_poly.type
_entity_poly.pdbx_seq_one_letter_code
_entity_poly.pdbx_strand_id
1 'polypeptide(L)'
;MLEMIDDILKYLTLFDVIYAVITLFTVIQCSKKGFTLSLLSTSKWILAIIITIIIVPKLKPWANNYIKSDYAIDIGLGIVIFLLTIFIILLVSRGISKVVKYSGLGGLDSFFGFLFGFLKGYIVSVILFSLVNWMYPYEKWPIKVEESFTFSYVNNGSYFLIEVLPNKENYIGAKEKIEDI
;
A
#
# COMPACT_ATOMS: atom_id res chain seq x y z
N MET A 1 -37.30 6.27 12.11
CA MET A 1 -36.23 6.51 11.11
C MET A 1 -35.34 7.70 11.51
N LEU A 2 -35.89 8.86 11.86
CA LEU A 2 -35.10 10.03 12.33
C LEU A 2 -34.42 9.74 13.67
N GLU A 3 -35.11 9.15 14.64
CA GLU A 3 -34.52 8.78 15.95
C GLU A 3 -33.34 7.79 15.80
N MET A 4 -33.44 6.84 14.86
CA MET A 4 -32.37 5.89 14.58
C MET A 4 -31.14 6.56 13.94
N ILE A 5 -31.35 7.63 13.16
CA ILE A 5 -30.27 8.43 12.57
C ILE A 5 -29.62 9.29 13.64
N ASP A 6 -30.39 9.87 14.55
CA ASP A 6 -29.89 10.68 15.67
C ASP A 6 -29.07 9.83 16.65
N ASP A 7 -29.47 8.59 16.90
CA ASP A 7 -28.70 7.65 17.72
C ASP A 7 -27.37 7.25 17.04
N ILE A 8 -27.38 6.99 15.73
CA ILE A 8 -26.16 6.68 14.99
C ILE A 8 -25.20 7.90 14.98
N LEU A 9 -25.72 9.10 14.80
CA LEU A 9 -24.92 10.33 14.79
C LEU A 9 -24.26 10.64 16.15
N LYS A 10 -24.88 10.21 17.26
CA LYS A 10 -24.32 10.36 18.61
C LYS A 10 -23.07 9.49 18.84
N TYR A 11 -22.98 8.36 18.16
CA TYR A 11 -21.85 7.42 18.27
C TYR A 11 -20.79 7.62 17.18
N LEU A 12 -21.05 8.48 16.20
CA LEU A 12 -20.08 8.77 15.13
C LEU A 12 -19.01 9.73 15.67
N THR A 13 -17.84 9.22 15.87
CA THR A 13 -16.67 10.01 16.26
C THR A 13 -16.00 10.64 15.04
N LEU A 14 -15.16 11.66 15.28
CA LEU A 14 -14.34 12.26 14.21
C LEU A 14 -13.47 11.20 13.51
N PHE A 15 -13.02 10.18 14.24
CA PHE A 15 -12.25 9.07 13.70
C PHE A 15 -13.06 8.27 12.66
N ASP A 16 -14.33 7.96 12.95
CA ASP A 16 -15.22 7.26 12.01
C ASP A 16 -15.45 8.07 10.74
N VAL A 17 -15.60 9.39 10.87
CA VAL A 17 -15.76 10.29 9.71
C VAL A 17 -14.51 10.26 8.84
N ILE A 18 -13.31 10.35 9.42
CA ILE A 18 -12.05 10.28 8.68
C ILE A 18 -11.93 8.94 7.96
N TYR A 19 -12.21 7.84 8.66
CA TYR A 19 -12.20 6.50 8.08
C TYR A 19 -13.19 6.38 6.91
N ALA A 20 -14.40 6.88 7.08
CA ALA A 20 -15.43 6.87 6.04
C ALA A 20 -15.00 7.69 4.81
N VAL A 21 -14.42 8.88 5.00
CA VAL A 21 -13.92 9.71 3.91
C VAL A 21 -12.81 9.00 3.13
N ILE A 22 -11.82 8.42 3.82
CA ILE A 22 -10.74 7.67 3.18
C ILE A 22 -11.31 6.48 2.40
N THR A 23 -12.21 5.71 3.01
CA THR A 23 -12.81 4.53 2.40
C THR A 23 -13.66 4.90 1.19
N LEU A 24 -14.52 5.90 1.29
CA LEU A 24 -15.34 6.37 0.17
C LEU A 24 -14.47 6.88 -0.99
N PHE A 25 -13.43 7.64 -0.70
CA PHE A 25 -12.49 8.11 -1.71
C PHE A 25 -11.82 6.95 -2.46
N THR A 26 -11.31 5.95 -1.72
CA THR A 26 -10.66 4.78 -2.35
C THR A 26 -11.65 3.93 -3.13
N VAL A 27 -12.87 3.75 -2.63
CA VAL A 27 -13.95 3.01 -3.31
C VAL A 27 -14.32 3.68 -4.63
N ILE A 28 -14.58 4.99 -4.62
CA ILE A 28 -14.90 5.75 -5.83
C ILE A 28 -13.74 5.70 -6.83
N GLN A 29 -12.51 5.86 -6.36
CA GLN A 29 -11.34 5.82 -7.22
C GLN A 29 -11.14 4.44 -7.86
N CYS A 30 -11.25 3.36 -7.07
CA CYS A 30 -11.04 2.00 -7.54
C CYS A 30 -12.20 1.51 -8.42
N SER A 31 -13.45 1.89 -8.11
CA SER A 31 -14.61 1.58 -8.95
C SER A 31 -14.50 2.25 -10.33
N LYS A 32 -14.09 3.52 -10.39
CA LYS A 32 -13.89 4.24 -11.67
C LYS A 32 -12.73 3.69 -12.50
N LYS A 33 -11.65 3.25 -11.87
CA LYS A 33 -10.47 2.69 -12.56
C LYS A 33 -10.65 1.23 -12.94
N GLY A 34 -11.51 0.51 -12.22
CA GLY A 34 -11.61 -0.94 -12.24
C GLY A 34 -10.60 -1.61 -11.32
N PHE A 35 -10.87 -2.87 -11.00
CA PHE A 35 -10.03 -3.71 -10.13
C PHE A 35 -8.62 -3.88 -10.69
N THR A 36 -8.52 -4.27 -11.96
CA THR A 36 -7.25 -4.59 -12.63
C THR A 36 -6.27 -3.42 -12.56
N LEU A 37 -6.73 -2.22 -12.92
CA LEU A 37 -5.90 -1.02 -12.85
C LEU A 37 -5.59 -0.58 -11.43
N SER A 38 -6.53 -0.73 -10.52
CA SER A 38 -6.35 -0.37 -9.12
C SER A 38 -5.32 -1.27 -8.46
N LEU A 39 -5.37 -2.58 -8.74
CA LEU A 39 -4.41 -3.56 -8.27
C LEU A 39 -3.00 -3.25 -8.81
N LEU A 40 -2.84 -3.10 -10.12
CA LEU A 40 -1.55 -2.74 -10.73
C LEU A 40 -1.01 -1.42 -10.20
N SER A 41 -1.88 -0.41 -10.05
CA SER A 41 -1.48 0.90 -9.51
C SER A 41 -1.02 0.83 -8.05
N THR A 42 -1.58 -0.07 -7.25
CA THR A 42 -1.17 -0.25 -5.85
C THR A 42 0.10 -1.07 -5.75
N SER A 43 0.18 -2.16 -6.54
CA SER A 43 1.32 -3.10 -6.51
C SER A 43 2.57 -2.60 -7.22
N LYS A 44 2.48 -1.56 -8.06
CA LYS A 44 3.62 -1.10 -8.89
C LYS A 44 4.88 -0.78 -8.09
N TRP A 45 4.74 -0.22 -6.89
CA TRP A 45 5.87 0.15 -6.04
C TRP A 45 6.58 -1.09 -5.51
N ILE A 46 5.81 -2.07 -5.04
CA ILE A 46 6.33 -3.34 -4.53
C ILE A 46 7.01 -4.11 -5.66
N LEU A 47 6.36 -4.22 -6.81
CA LEU A 47 6.92 -4.88 -7.99
C LEU A 47 8.20 -4.19 -8.47
N ALA A 48 8.25 -2.85 -8.47
CA ALA A 48 9.45 -2.11 -8.86
C ALA A 48 10.61 -2.39 -7.92
N ILE A 49 10.38 -2.45 -6.61
CA ILE A 49 11.41 -2.79 -5.62
C ILE A 49 11.92 -4.22 -5.84
N ILE A 50 11.00 -5.20 -5.94
CA ILE A 50 11.36 -6.61 -6.14
C ILE A 50 12.20 -6.79 -7.42
N ILE A 51 11.75 -6.21 -8.53
CA ILE A 51 12.44 -6.30 -9.82
C ILE A 51 13.82 -5.63 -9.74
N THR A 52 13.93 -4.50 -9.06
CA THR A 52 15.20 -3.81 -8.86
C THR A 52 16.18 -4.68 -8.09
N ILE A 53 15.76 -5.28 -6.97
CA ILE A 53 16.60 -6.18 -6.15
C ILE A 53 17.10 -7.39 -6.97
N ILE A 54 16.29 -7.91 -7.89
CA ILE A 54 16.65 -9.06 -8.72
C ILE A 54 17.58 -8.68 -9.88
N ILE A 55 17.36 -7.51 -10.49
CA ILE A 55 18.04 -7.12 -11.73
C ILE A 55 19.39 -6.43 -11.45
N VAL A 56 19.48 -5.60 -10.40
CA VAL A 56 20.71 -4.86 -10.08
C VAL A 56 21.94 -5.77 -9.96
N PRO A 57 21.90 -6.87 -9.18
CA PRO A 57 23.06 -7.76 -9.07
C PRO A 57 23.48 -8.39 -10.39
N LYS A 58 22.51 -8.65 -11.30
CA LYS A 58 22.79 -9.25 -12.63
C LYS A 58 23.46 -8.25 -13.59
N LEU A 59 23.17 -6.97 -13.47
CA LEU A 59 23.74 -5.93 -14.32
C LEU A 59 25.02 -5.32 -13.75
N LYS A 60 25.27 -5.47 -12.45
CA LYS A 60 26.46 -4.94 -11.78
C LYS A 60 27.79 -5.37 -12.44
N PRO A 61 28.00 -6.65 -12.84
CA PRO A 61 29.25 -7.07 -13.51
C PRO A 61 29.51 -6.33 -14.81
N TRP A 62 28.45 -6.02 -15.57
CA TRP A 62 28.55 -5.25 -16.81
C TRP A 62 28.87 -3.78 -16.53
N ALA A 63 28.23 -3.18 -15.52
CA ALA A 63 28.44 -1.77 -15.15
C ALA A 63 29.85 -1.52 -14.58
N ASN A 64 30.45 -2.49 -13.88
CA ASN A 64 31.81 -2.41 -13.35
C ASN A 64 32.88 -2.18 -14.44
N ASN A 65 32.59 -2.54 -15.70
CA ASN A 65 33.49 -2.28 -16.80
C ASN A 65 33.61 -0.78 -17.17
N TYR A 66 32.61 0.03 -16.78
CA TYR A 66 32.53 1.44 -17.14
C TYR A 66 32.70 2.37 -15.93
N ILE A 67 32.28 1.93 -14.73
CA ILE A 67 32.28 2.74 -13.51
C ILE A 67 33.07 1.99 -12.45
N LYS A 68 34.08 2.63 -11.86
CA LYS A 68 34.97 2.02 -10.87
C LYS A 68 34.46 2.09 -9.41
N SER A 69 33.37 2.81 -9.16
CA SER A 69 32.80 3.01 -7.83
C SER A 69 31.61 2.09 -7.61
N ASP A 70 31.75 1.12 -6.70
CA ASP A 70 30.66 0.19 -6.36
C ASP A 70 29.41 0.90 -5.86
N TYR A 71 29.56 1.92 -5.01
CA TYR A 71 28.42 2.71 -4.51
C TYR A 71 27.69 3.45 -5.61
N ALA A 72 28.43 4.04 -6.56
CA ALA A 72 27.81 4.74 -7.70
C ALA A 72 27.05 3.78 -8.61
N ILE A 73 27.54 2.55 -8.77
CA ILE A 73 26.86 1.51 -9.52
C ILE A 73 25.60 1.06 -8.79
N ASP A 74 25.69 0.68 -7.53
CA ASP A 74 24.57 0.14 -6.78
C ASP A 74 23.41 1.15 -6.66
N ILE A 75 23.73 2.40 -6.32
CA ILE A 75 22.72 3.46 -6.22
C ILE A 75 22.22 3.89 -7.62
N GLY A 76 23.13 4.12 -8.56
CA GLY A 76 22.78 4.60 -9.90
C GLY A 76 21.95 3.58 -10.68
N LEU A 77 22.40 2.31 -10.73
CA LEU A 77 21.62 1.23 -11.35
C LEU A 77 20.30 1.01 -10.62
N GLY A 78 20.31 1.04 -9.28
CA GLY A 78 19.09 0.90 -8.48
C GLY A 78 18.03 1.92 -8.88
N ILE A 79 18.40 3.20 -8.94
CA ILE A 79 17.48 4.28 -9.32
C ILE A 79 17.00 4.11 -10.77
N VAL A 80 17.90 3.85 -11.70
CA VAL A 80 17.58 3.71 -13.13
C VAL A 80 16.63 2.54 -13.35
N ILE A 81 16.94 1.36 -12.80
CA ILE A 81 16.10 0.15 -12.95
C ILE A 81 14.75 0.35 -12.29
N PHE A 82 14.72 0.95 -11.09
CA PHE A 82 13.47 1.26 -10.40
C PHE A 82 12.54 2.16 -11.21
N LEU A 83 13.07 3.26 -11.75
CA LEU A 83 12.29 4.19 -12.58
C LEU A 83 11.85 3.55 -13.90
N LEU A 84 12.73 2.78 -14.56
CA LEU A 84 12.40 2.04 -15.78
C LEU A 84 11.28 1.01 -15.50
N THR A 85 11.38 0.29 -14.41
CA THR A 85 10.35 -0.69 -14.01
C THR A 85 9.00 -0.03 -13.77
N ILE A 86 8.96 1.08 -13.04
CA ILE A 86 7.70 1.85 -12.86
C ILE A 86 7.16 2.30 -14.22
N PHE A 87 8.00 2.80 -15.11
CA PHE A 87 7.59 3.25 -16.44
C PHE A 87 7.01 2.11 -17.27
N ILE A 88 7.66 0.94 -17.28
CA ILE A 88 7.15 -0.27 -17.97
C ILE A 88 5.81 -0.71 -17.38
N ILE A 89 5.67 -0.76 -16.06
CA ILE A 89 4.41 -1.12 -15.41
C ILE A 89 3.29 -0.14 -15.79
N LEU A 90 3.58 1.15 -15.89
CA LEU A 90 2.60 2.15 -16.33
C LEU A 90 2.17 1.95 -17.78
N LEU A 91 3.09 1.60 -18.68
CA LEU A 91 2.77 1.29 -20.08
C LEU A 91 1.91 0.03 -20.19
N VAL A 92 2.29 -1.04 -19.50
CA VAL A 92 1.54 -2.30 -19.45
C VAL A 92 0.13 -2.05 -18.87
N SER A 93 0.02 -1.29 -17.79
CA SER A 93 -1.25 -0.94 -17.16
C SER A 93 -2.21 -0.23 -18.13
N ARG A 94 -1.68 0.68 -18.96
CA ARG A 94 -2.47 1.38 -20.00
C ARG A 94 -2.97 0.41 -21.09
N GLY A 95 -2.12 -0.53 -21.49
CA GLY A 95 -2.49 -1.59 -22.46
C GLY A 95 -3.60 -2.47 -21.93
N ILE A 96 -3.43 -3.00 -20.71
CA ILE A 96 -4.43 -3.87 -20.05
C ILE A 96 -5.77 -3.13 -19.87
N SER A 97 -5.74 -1.85 -19.49
CA SER A 97 -6.95 -1.04 -19.35
C SER A 97 -7.78 -0.98 -20.65
N LYS A 98 -7.09 -0.83 -21.79
CA LYS A 98 -7.77 -0.83 -23.08
C LYS A 98 -8.41 -2.19 -23.34
N VAL A 99 -7.68 -3.29 -23.14
CA VAL A 99 -8.22 -4.65 -23.36
C VAL A 99 -9.43 -4.91 -22.49
N VAL A 100 -9.40 -4.60 -21.19
CA VAL A 100 -10.55 -4.80 -20.28
C VAL A 100 -11.77 -3.98 -20.74
N LYS A 101 -11.57 -2.74 -21.18
CA LYS A 101 -12.68 -1.91 -21.70
C LYS A 101 -13.29 -2.48 -22.98
N TYR A 102 -12.48 -3.00 -23.90
CA TYR A 102 -12.96 -3.54 -25.17
C TYR A 102 -13.55 -4.96 -25.05
N SER A 103 -13.17 -5.73 -24.02
CA SER A 103 -13.68 -7.09 -23.80
C SER A 103 -15.12 -7.16 -23.29
N GLY A 104 -15.74 -6.03 -22.99
CA GLY A 104 -17.07 -5.99 -22.35
C GLY A 104 -17.06 -6.33 -20.86
N LEU A 105 -15.91 -6.68 -20.26
CA LEU A 105 -15.78 -7.01 -18.86
C LEU A 105 -15.66 -5.79 -17.93
N GLY A 106 -15.79 -4.58 -18.48
CA GLY A 106 -15.63 -3.33 -17.73
C GLY A 106 -16.59 -3.19 -16.55
N GLY A 107 -17.80 -3.72 -16.65
CA GLY A 107 -18.77 -3.75 -15.54
C GLY A 107 -18.31 -4.62 -14.37
N LEU A 108 -17.85 -5.84 -14.67
CA LEU A 108 -17.30 -6.75 -13.65
C LEU A 108 -16.02 -6.20 -13.03
N ASP A 109 -15.11 -5.66 -13.85
CA ASP A 109 -13.88 -5.03 -13.37
C ASP A 109 -14.17 -3.84 -12.45
N SER A 110 -15.19 -3.03 -12.77
CA SER A 110 -15.64 -1.92 -11.91
C SER A 110 -16.25 -2.42 -10.60
N PHE A 111 -17.05 -3.50 -10.63
CA PHE A 111 -17.60 -4.12 -9.42
C PHE A 111 -16.52 -4.67 -8.50
N PHE A 112 -15.56 -5.41 -9.03
CA PHE A 112 -14.41 -5.87 -8.24
C PHE A 112 -13.53 -4.70 -7.79
N GLY A 113 -13.44 -3.63 -8.59
CA GLY A 113 -12.80 -2.38 -8.20
C GLY A 113 -13.46 -1.74 -6.99
N PHE A 114 -14.80 -1.76 -6.92
CA PHE A 114 -15.55 -1.29 -5.76
C PHE A 114 -15.20 -2.08 -4.50
N LEU A 115 -15.21 -3.41 -4.56
CA LEU A 115 -14.82 -4.27 -3.43
C LEU A 115 -13.37 -4.05 -3.02
N PHE A 116 -12.47 -3.97 -3.99
CA PHE A 116 -11.05 -3.68 -3.73
C PHE A 116 -10.83 -2.31 -3.10
N GLY A 117 -11.69 -1.34 -3.42
CA GLY A 117 -11.67 -0.02 -2.84
C GLY A 117 -11.89 -0.03 -1.33
N PHE A 118 -12.78 -0.88 -0.80
CA PHE A 118 -12.96 -1.07 0.63
C PHE A 118 -11.71 -1.64 1.30
N LEU A 119 -11.16 -2.72 0.73
CA LEU A 119 -9.93 -3.32 1.25
C LEU A 119 -8.78 -2.32 1.27
N LYS A 120 -8.61 -1.58 0.17
CA LYS A 120 -7.58 -0.54 0.05
C LYS A 120 -7.81 0.58 1.05
N GLY A 121 -9.04 1.03 1.24
CA GLY A 121 -9.41 2.05 2.22
C GLY A 121 -9.05 1.64 3.64
N TYR A 122 -9.38 0.40 4.01
CA TYR A 122 -8.99 -0.18 5.28
C TYR A 122 -7.46 -0.19 5.47
N ILE A 123 -6.71 -0.73 4.50
CA ILE A 123 -5.24 -0.79 4.57
C ILE A 123 -4.63 0.61 4.68
N VAL A 124 -5.11 1.58 3.91
CA VAL A 124 -4.64 2.97 3.97
C VAL A 124 -4.92 3.58 5.34
N SER A 125 -6.10 3.34 5.90
CA SER A 125 -6.47 3.83 7.23
C SER A 125 -5.61 3.21 8.33
N VAL A 126 -5.33 1.91 8.26
CA VAL A 126 -4.42 1.21 9.18
C VAL A 126 -3.01 1.80 9.13
N ILE A 127 -2.47 2.01 7.92
CA ILE A 127 -1.12 2.58 7.75
C ILE A 127 -1.07 4.02 8.30
N LEU A 128 -2.05 4.85 7.96
CA LEU A 128 -2.11 6.25 8.44
C LEU A 128 -2.24 6.31 9.96
N PHE A 129 -3.13 5.49 10.53
CA PHE A 129 -3.28 5.38 11.99
C PHE A 129 -1.98 4.93 12.65
N SER A 130 -1.33 3.88 12.13
CA SER A 130 -0.06 3.37 12.66
C SER A 130 1.04 4.43 12.64
N LEU A 131 1.16 5.19 11.56
CA LEU A 131 2.15 6.27 11.43
C LEU A 131 1.88 7.40 12.43
N VAL A 132 0.63 7.83 12.56
CA VAL A 132 0.28 8.91 13.51
C VAL A 132 0.44 8.43 14.94
N ASN A 133 0.00 7.21 15.25
CA ASN A 133 0.13 6.61 16.58
C ASN A 133 1.59 6.41 17.00
N TRP A 134 2.47 6.08 16.05
CA TRP A 134 3.90 5.97 16.29
C TRP A 134 4.55 7.33 16.65
N MET A 135 4.11 8.42 16.01
CA MET A 135 4.59 9.78 16.29
C MET A 135 3.95 10.37 17.54
N TYR A 136 2.66 10.15 17.73
CA TYR A 136 1.86 10.68 18.83
C TYR A 136 0.83 9.64 19.29
N PRO A 137 1.04 9.00 20.46
CA PRO A 137 0.17 7.93 20.95
C PRO A 137 -1.31 8.37 21.04
N TYR A 138 -2.21 7.50 20.60
CA TYR A 138 -3.65 7.80 20.48
C TYR A 138 -4.30 8.14 21.82
N GLU A 139 -3.77 7.67 22.94
CA GLU A 139 -4.23 8.00 24.29
C GLU A 139 -4.10 9.49 24.62
N LYS A 140 -3.24 10.21 23.89
CA LYS A 140 -3.02 11.66 24.05
C LYS A 140 -3.81 12.50 23.05
N TRP A 141 -4.61 11.89 22.18
CA TRP A 141 -5.37 12.62 21.20
C TRP A 141 -6.52 13.38 21.87
N PRO A 142 -6.88 14.58 21.39
CA PRO A 142 -7.98 15.37 21.96
C PRO A 142 -9.36 14.78 21.62
N ILE A 143 -9.41 13.66 20.91
CA ILE A 143 -10.62 12.93 20.51
C ILE A 143 -10.63 11.56 21.17
N LYS A 144 -11.79 11.14 21.65
CA LYS A 144 -11.96 9.81 22.24
C LYS A 144 -12.14 8.76 21.15
N VAL A 145 -11.01 8.33 20.56
CA VAL A 145 -11.01 7.36 19.47
C VAL A 145 -11.54 5.98 19.88
N GLU A 146 -11.41 5.64 21.17
CA GLU A 146 -11.86 4.35 21.72
C GLU A 146 -13.38 4.18 21.66
N GLU A 147 -14.14 5.29 21.64
CA GLU A 147 -15.60 5.30 21.49
C GLU A 147 -16.03 5.09 20.02
N SER A 148 -15.08 5.08 19.09
CA SER A 148 -15.32 4.92 17.64
C SER A 148 -15.64 3.47 17.28
N PHE A 149 -16.65 3.29 16.42
CA PHE A 149 -17.03 2.00 15.88
C PHE A 149 -15.92 1.35 15.05
N THR A 150 -15.17 2.16 14.28
CA THR A 150 -14.11 1.66 13.38
C THR A 150 -12.75 1.54 14.05
N PHE A 151 -12.55 2.17 15.22
CA PHE A 151 -11.26 2.19 15.91
C PHE A 151 -10.72 0.79 16.21
N SER A 152 -11.55 -0.09 16.78
CA SER A 152 -11.12 -1.44 17.15
C SER A 152 -10.58 -2.22 15.94
N TYR A 153 -11.21 -2.11 14.77
CA TYR A 153 -10.76 -2.77 13.54
C TYR A 153 -9.45 -2.20 13.03
N VAL A 154 -9.31 -0.87 13.03
CA VAL A 154 -8.10 -0.19 12.56
C VAL A 154 -6.93 -0.44 13.52
N ASN A 155 -7.17 -0.40 14.82
CA ASN A 155 -6.15 -0.66 15.85
C ASN A 155 -5.64 -2.11 15.79
N ASN A 156 -6.53 -3.09 15.67
CA ASN A 156 -6.14 -4.50 15.48
C ASN A 156 -5.33 -4.70 14.21
N GLY A 157 -5.71 -4.03 13.10
CA GLY A 157 -4.92 -4.01 11.88
C GLY A 157 -3.54 -3.39 12.07
N SER A 158 -3.43 -2.34 12.89
CA SER A 158 -2.15 -1.71 13.24
C SER A 158 -1.24 -2.65 14.03
N TYR A 159 -1.76 -3.36 15.03
CA TYR A 159 -0.99 -4.37 15.76
C TYR A 159 -0.49 -5.47 14.84
N PHE A 160 -1.35 -6.01 13.97
CA PHE A 160 -0.94 -7.01 12.99
C PHE A 160 0.14 -6.49 12.05
N LEU A 161 0.04 -5.24 11.59
CA LEU A 161 1.05 -4.61 10.72
C LEU A 161 2.41 -4.53 11.44
N ILE A 162 2.43 -4.16 12.72
CA ILE A 162 3.66 -4.03 13.52
C ILE A 162 4.28 -5.41 13.78
N GLU A 163 3.46 -6.42 14.04
CA GLU A 163 3.93 -7.80 14.28
C GLU A 163 4.56 -8.43 13.03
N VAL A 164 4.02 -8.12 11.85
CA VAL A 164 4.54 -8.63 10.56
C VAL A 164 5.80 -7.89 10.12
N LEU A 165 6.04 -6.66 10.62
CA LEU A 165 7.27 -5.94 10.32
C LEU A 165 8.46 -6.63 11.02
N PRO A 166 9.56 -6.91 10.29
CA PRO A 166 10.72 -7.58 10.85
C PRO A 166 11.32 -6.74 12.00
N ASN A 167 11.22 -7.26 13.20
CA ASN A 167 11.93 -6.72 14.36
C ASN A 167 13.45 -6.87 14.15
N LYS A 168 14.25 -5.99 14.79
CA LYS A 168 15.72 -6.03 14.75
C LYS A 168 16.28 -7.44 15.00
N GLU A 169 15.65 -8.24 15.87
CA GLU A 169 16.03 -9.61 16.19
C GLU A 169 15.85 -10.57 15.02
N ASN A 170 14.78 -10.41 14.25
CA ASN A 170 14.55 -11.20 13.02
C ASN A 170 15.55 -10.85 11.92
N TYR A 171 16.05 -9.60 11.89
CA TYR A 171 17.07 -9.17 10.93
C TYR A 171 18.45 -9.75 11.26
N ILE A 172 18.79 -9.84 12.55
CA ILE A 172 20.05 -10.42 13.02
C ILE A 172 20.06 -11.93 12.77
N GLY A 173 18.99 -12.64 13.12
CA GLY A 173 18.88 -14.07 12.88
C GLY A 173 18.79 -14.48 11.41
N ALA A 174 18.27 -13.60 10.54
CA ALA A 174 18.31 -13.81 9.08
C ALA A 174 19.72 -13.58 8.52
N LYS A 175 20.47 -12.63 9.05
CA LYS A 175 21.84 -12.33 8.64
C LYS A 175 22.79 -13.45 9.04
N GLU A 176 22.70 -13.97 10.27
CA GLU A 176 23.49 -15.10 10.75
C GLU A 176 23.26 -16.36 9.91
N LYS A 177 21.99 -16.65 9.51
CA LYS A 177 21.67 -17.79 8.63
C LYS A 177 22.22 -17.66 7.21
N ILE A 178 22.52 -16.44 6.75
CA ILE A 178 23.09 -16.21 5.40
C ILE A 178 24.61 -16.29 5.46
N GLU A 179 25.22 -15.90 6.59
CA GLU A 179 26.69 -15.99 6.81
C GLU A 179 27.17 -17.44 7.06
N ASP A 180 26.26 -18.36 7.44
CA ASP A 180 26.55 -19.78 7.69
C ASP A 180 26.37 -20.68 6.43
N ILE A 181 26.06 -20.10 5.23
CA ILE A 181 25.94 -20.79 3.93
C ILE A 181 27.12 -20.40 3.03
#